data_64352cdfcdbeac62da15b349d7ef9d74
#
_entry.id   64352cdfcdbeac62da15b349d7ef9d74
#
_cell.length_a   1.000
_cell.length_b   1.000
_cell.length_c   1.000
_cell.angle_alpha   90.00
_cell.angle_beta   90.00
_cell.angle_gamma   90.00
#
_symmetry.space_group_name_H-M   'P 1'
#
loop_
_entity.id
_entity.type
_entity.pdbx_description
1 polymer ?
#
loop_
_entity_poly.entity_id
_entity_poly.type
_entity_poly.pdbx_seq_one_letter_code
_entity_poly.pdbx_strand_id
1 'polypeptide(L)'
;MRPPDGGLAPDLELAFLDMSGTVFHDDGIMERAFERTVTGLGVDPGSERYGRMLHHLRGTLGRSRSEVLEQLFATEPVRARQAVRDFGRHLDELLATEGVHPVEGAEQAVTELREAGLRVCLATGYDRHSLNTLLERLGWTGLADLSLCPSDAGRGRPWPDMVLTAVLALDLGDVRRVMVVGDTAADVQAGLRAGSAAVVGVRTGAHDAASLRAAGAHVVVDSVRDLPGLVRAPVPRWG
;
A
#
# COMPACT_ATOMS: atom_id res chain seq x y z
N MET A 1 -10.03 -9.10 21.34
CA MET A 1 -9.62 -10.30 22.09
C MET A 1 -8.73 -11.09 21.15
N ARG A 2 -7.46 -11.27 21.46
CA ARG A 2 -6.43 -11.88 20.58
C ARG A 2 -6.64 -13.39 20.56
N PRO A 3 -6.59 -14.09 19.41
CA PRO A 3 -6.59 -15.54 19.42
C PRO A 3 -5.29 -16.03 20.08
N PRO A 4 -5.33 -17.06 20.93
CA PRO A 4 -4.20 -17.49 21.75
C PRO A 4 -3.07 -18.21 21.01
N ASP A 5 -3.20 -18.61 19.75
CA ASP A 5 -2.27 -19.51 19.09
C ASP A 5 -1.84 -19.03 17.68
N GLY A 6 -1.23 -17.88 17.54
CA GLY A 6 -0.38 -17.51 16.41
C GLY A 6 -0.98 -17.51 14.99
N GLY A 7 -2.16 -18.07 14.77
CA GLY A 7 -2.88 -18.06 13.51
C GLY A 7 -3.76 -16.81 13.34
N LEU A 8 -3.93 -16.34 12.11
CA LEU A 8 -4.91 -15.33 11.75
C LEU A 8 -6.33 -15.91 11.79
N ALA A 9 -7.36 -15.04 11.73
CA ALA A 9 -8.76 -15.44 11.77
C ALA A 9 -9.06 -16.62 10.80
N PRO A 10 -9.83 -17.63 11.24
CA PRO A 10 -9.96 -18.90 10.51
C PRO A 10 -10.70 -18.82 9.17
N ASP A 11 -11.40 -17.74 8.89
CA ASP A 11 -12.30 -17.60 7.73
C ASP A 11 -11.94 -16.38 6.85
N LEU A 12 -10.66 -16.15 6.59
CA LEU A 12 -10.23 -15.07 5.70
C LEU A 12 -10.67 -15.35 4.25
N GLU A 13 -11.23 -14.34 3.60
CA GLU A 13 -11.70 -14.39 2.20
C GLU A 13 -10.96 -13.41 1.29
N LEU A 14 -10.32 -12.37 1.85
CA LEU A 14 -9.59 -11.36 1.09
C LEU A 14 -8.24 -11.06 1.72
N ALA A 15 -7.19 -11.06 0.90
CA ALA A 15 -5.92 -10.44 1.17
C ALA A 15 -5.85 -9.09 0.44
N PHE A 16 -5.92 -7.99 1.20
CA PHE A 16 -5.74 -6.63 0.71
C PHE A 16 -4.30 -6.21 0.93
N LEU A 17 -3.51 -6.14 -0.14
CA LEU A 17 -2.06 -5.95 -0.10
C LEU A 17 -1.69 -4.55 -0.60
N ASP A 18 -0.93 -3.80 0.17
CA ASP A 18 -0.21 -2.65 -0.36
C ASP A 18 0.81 -3.09 -1.41
N MET A 19 1.24 -2.16 -2.26
CA MET A 19 2.18 -2.48 -3.34
C MET A 19 3.61 -2.04 -3.01
N SER A 20 3.86 -0.74 -2.85
CA SER A 20 5.21 -0.17 -2.67
C SER A 20 5.78 -0.51 -1.29
N GLY A 21 6.93 -1.18 -1.25
CA GLY A 21 7.51 -1.65 0.01
C GLY A 21 6.90 -2.96 0.54
N THR A 22 5.80 -3.43 -0.04
CA THR A 22 5.11 -4.67 0.34
C THR A 22 5.28 -5.77 -0.70
N VAL A 23 4.90 -5.53 -1.96
CA VAL A 23 5.03 -6.52 -3.04
C VAL A 23 6.08 -6.15 -4.08
N PHE A 24 6.52 -4.90 -4.14
CA PHE A 24 7.68 -4.46 -4.90
C PHE A 24 8.51 -3.43 -4.12
N HIS A 25 9.82 -3.34 -4.44
CA HIS A 25 10.72 -2.36 -3.84
C HIS A 25 10.54 -1.00 -4.51
N ASP A 26 10.40 0.06 -3.69
CA ASP A 26 10.30 1.44 -4.19
C ASP A 26 11.64 1.96 -4.73
N ASP A 27 12.77 1.48 -4.17
CA ASP A 27 14.14 1.86 -4.54
C ASP A 27 14.37 3.39 -4.63
N GLY A 28 13.56 4.17 -3.89
CA GLY A 28 13.59 5.63 -3.85
C GLY A 28 12.99 6.32 -5.10
N ILE A 29 12.31 5.59 -5.97
CA ILE A 29 11.65 6.13 -7.17
C ILE A 29 10.67 7.23 -6.79
N MET A 30 9.88 7.01 -5.73
CA MET A 30 8.89 7.97 -5.26
C MET A 30 9.53 9.30 -4.81
N GLU A 31 10.63 9.27 -4.06
CA GLU A 31 11.33 10.49 -3.65
C GLU A 31 11.94 11.22 -4.86
N ARG A 32 12.51 10.50 -5.83
CA ARG A 32 13.05 11.12 -7.05
C ARG A 32 11.97 11.73 -7.93
N ALA A 33 10.80 11.09 -8.06
CA ALA A 33 9.66 11.68 -8.75
C ALA A 33 9.19 12.96 -8.06
N PHE A 34 9.13 12.94 -6.71
CA PHE A 34 8.81 14.12 -5.92
C PHE A 34 9.83 15.25 -6.11
N GLU A 35 11.12 14.97 -6.01
CA GLU A 35 12.18 15.96 -6.20
C GLU A 35 12.08 16.62 -7.58
N ARG A 36 11.97 15.82 -8.66
CA ARG A 36 11.78 16.35 -10.02
C ARG A 36 10.55 17.26 -10.11
N THR A 37 9.47 16.87 -9.44
CA THR A 37 8.21 17.63 -9.44
C THR A 37 8.36 18.98 -8.76
N VAL A 38 8.85 19.01 -7.52
CA VAL A 38 8.91 20.27 -6.75
C VAL A 38 9.98 21.20 -7.28
N THR A 39 11.10 20.67 -7.79
CA THR A 39 12.14 21.49 -8.46
C THR A 39 11.66 22.07 -9.78
N GLY A 40 10.92 21.30 -10.58
CA GLY A 40 10.27 21.78 -11.79
C GLY A 40 9.26 22.91 -11.54
N LEU A 41 8.69 22.96 -10.34
CA LEU A 41 7.82 24.04 -9.85
C LEU A 41 8.59 25.19 -9.19
N GLY A 42 9.93 25.22 -9.28
CA GLY A 42 10.77 26.31 -8.78
C GLY A 42 11.07 26.24 -7.28
N VAL A 43 10.95 25.07 -6.64
CA VAL A 43 11.42 24.86 -5.27
C VAL A 43 12.90 24.47 -5.33
N ASP A 44 13.78 25.30 -4.77
CA ASP A 44 15.21 25.01 -4.69
C ASP A 44 15.48 23.85 -3.72
N PRO A 45 16.18 22.77 -4.15
CA PRO A 45 16.54 21.62 -3.31
C PRO A 45 17.37 21.99 -2.07
N GLY A 46 18.14 23.12 -2.11
CA GLY A 46 18.89 23.65 -0.99
C GLY A 46 18.07 24.47 0.00
N SER A 47 16.78 24.73 -0.28
CA SER A 47 15.95 25.62 0.54
C SER A 47 15.34 24.90 1.74
N GLU A 48 15.08 25.68 2.82
CA GLU A 48 14.29 25.18 3.94
C GLU A 48 12.87 24.72 3.52
N ARG A 49 12.30 25.34 2.48
CA ARG A 49 11.00 24.94 1.94
C ARG A 49 11.06 23.50 1.44
N TYR A 50 12.07 23.16 0.65
CA TYR A 50 12.28 21.80 0.16
C TYR A 50 12.45 20.80 1.33
N GLY A 51 13.28 21.14 2.31
CA GLY A 51 13.49 20.30 3.48
C GLY A 51 12.18 20.00 4.24
N ARG A 52 11.32 21.00 4.45
CA ARG A 52 10.00 20.81 5.06
C ARG A 52 9.07 19.94 4.21
N MET A 53 9.07 20.15 2.88
CA MET A 53 8.25 19.36 1.95
C MET A 53 8.68 17.90 1.93
N LEU A 54 9.98 17.64 1.89
CA LEU A 54 10.53 16.28 1.94
C LEU A 54 10.25 15.59 3.28
N HIS A 55 10.38 16.30 4.38
CA HIS A 55 10.00 15.79 5.72
C HIS A 55 8.51 15.42 5.76
N HIS A 56 7.63 16.26 5.24
CA HIS A 56 6.20 15.98 5.16
C HIS A 56 5.91 14.76 4.28
N LEU A 57 6.55 14.65 3.11
CA LEU A 57 6.43 13.49 2.23
C LEU A 57 6.78 12.19 2.96
N ARG A 58 7.93 12.15 3.66
CA ARG A 58 8.39 11.00 4.44
C ARG A 58 7.45 10.67 5.59
N GLY A 59 6.90 11.67 6.26
CA GLY A 59 5.91 11.51 7.33
C GLY A 59 4.52 11.05 6.86
N THR A 60 4.29 11.02 5.55
CA THR A 60 3.00 10.65 4.95
C THR A 60 3.10 9.46 4.00
N LEU A 61 4.13 8.62 4.17
CA LEU A 61 4.28 7.38 3.40
C LEU A 61 3.03 6.49 3.53
N GLY A 62 2.68 5.80 2.44
CA GLY A 62 1.46 5.00 2.36
C GLY A 62 0.16 5.78 2.06
N ARG A 63 0.16 7.13 2.18
CA ARG A 63 -1.03 7.96 1.87
C ARG A 63 -1.19 8.20 0.37
N SER A 64 -2.35 8.75 -0.02
CA SER A 64 -2.58 9.24 -1.39
C SER A 64 -1.56 10.31 -1.78
N ARG A 65 -0.82 10.07 -2.86
CA ARG A 65 0.19 11.04 -3.34
C ARG A 65 -0.44 12.35 -3.81
N SER A 66 -1.59 12.28 -4.46
CA SER A 66 -2.34 13.47 -4.87
C SER A 66 -2.71 14.34 -3.66
N GLU A 67 -3.30 13.74 -2.61
CA GLU A 67 -3.64 14.47 -1.38
C GLU A 67 -2.41 15.12 -0.71
N VAL A 68 -1.28 14.41 -0.66
CA VAL A 68 -0.04 14.92 -0.08
C VAL A 68 0.47 16.12 -0.86
N LEU A 69 0.50 16.04 -2.19
CA LEU A 69 0.93 17.16 -3.05
C LEU A 69 -0.02 18.35 -2.96
N GLU A 70 -1.33 18.13 -2.92
CA GLU A 70 -2.32 19.18 -2.71
C GLU A 70 -2.13 19.88 -1.36
N GLN A 71 -1.83 19.15 -0.30
CA GLN A 71 -1.52 19.74 1.01
C GLN A 71 -0.24 20.58 1.00
N LEU A 72 0.81 20.13 0.31
CA LEU A 72 2.08 20.86 0.19
C LEU A 72 1.95 22.19 -0.57
N PHE A 73 0.97 22.27 -1.46
CA PHE A 73 0.66 23.47 -2.26
C PHE A 73 -0.73 24.05 -1.93
N ALA A 74 -1.24 23.86 -0.70
CA ALA A 74 -2.60 24.24 -0.31
C ALA A 74 -2.95 25.72 -0.59
N THR A 75 -1.98 26.63 -0.50
CA THR A 75 -2.16 28.07 -0.80
C THR A 75 -1.97 28.43 -2.28
N GLU A 76 -1.60 27.45 -3.10
CA GLU A 76 -1.24 27.63 -4.51
C GLU A 76 -2.01 26.64 -5.40
N PRO A 77 -3.34 26.74 -5.53
CA PRO A 77 -4.18 25.67 -6.12
C PRO A 77 -3.85 25.31 -7.58
N VAL A 78 -3.31 26.25 -8.35
CA VAL A 78 -2.84 25.98 -9.71
C VAL A 78 -1.59 25.10 -9.68
N ARG A 79 -0.63 25.44 -8.79
CA ARG A 79 0.59 24.65 -8.60
C ARG A 79 0.29 23.27 -8.00
N ALA A 80 -0.69 23.17 -7.09
CA ALA A 80 -1.13 21.89 -6.53
C ALA A 80 -1.55 20.92 -7.64
N ARG A 81 -2.45 21.35 -8.52
CA ARG A 81 -2.89 20.55 -9.68
C ARG A 81 -1.76 20.21 -10.64
N GLN A 82 -0.82 21.15 -10.84
CA GLN A 82 0.35 20.91 -11.67
C GLN A 82 1.28 19.88 -11.00
N ALA A 83 1.53 19.99 -9.69
CA ALA A 83 2.34 19.04 -8.93
C ALA A 83 1.81 17.61 -9.04
N VAL A 84 0.49 17.42 -8.91
CA VAL A 84 -0.14 16.10 -9.05
C VAL A 84 0.10 15.50 -10.44
N ARG A 85 -0.12 16.28 -11.51
CA ARG A 85 0.12 15.81 -12.89
C ARG A 85 1.60 15.52 -13.17
N ASP A 86 2.49 16.45 -12.77
CA ASP A 86 3.92 16.31 -13.03
C ASP A 86 4.53 15.16 -12.23
N PHE A 87 4.03 14.91 -11.01
CA PHE A 87 4.45 13.76 -10.21
C PHE A 87 4.13 12.44 -10.90
N GLY A 88 2.88 12.25 -11.38
CA GLY A 88 2.51 11.06 -12.13
C GLY A 88 3.41 10.84 -13.35
N ARG A 89 3.63 11.88 -14.16
CA ARG A 89 4.51 11.81 -15.33
C ARG A 89 5.96 11.47 -14.95
N HIS A 90 6.54 12.10 -13.93
CA HIS A 90 7.91 11.78 -13.49
C HIS A 90 8.02 10.38 -12.90
N LEU A 91 6.99 9.92 -12.19
CA LEU A 91 6.92 8.55 -11.68
C LEU A 91 6.92 7.54 -12.84
N ASP A 92 6.06 7.74 -13.84
CA ASP A 92 5.97 6.86 -15.01
C ASP A 92 7.27 6.83 -15.82
N GLU A 93 7.93 8.00 -16.00
CA GLU A 93 9.25 8.09 -16.64
C GLU A 93 10.31 7.28 -15.88
N LEU A 94 10.35 7.38 -14.54
CA LEU A 94 11.28 6.62 -13.70
C LEU A 94 10.99 5.13 -13.74
N LEU A 95 9.73 4.73 -13.60
CA LEU A 95 9.33 3.32 -13.72
C LEU A 95 9.70 2.72 -15.08
N ALA A 96 9.63 3.54 -16.15
CA ALA A 96 10.00 3.09 -17.49
C ALA A 96 11.51 2.93 -17.68
N THR A 97 12.33 3.77 -17.04
CA THR A 97 13.78 3.82 -17.25
C THR A 97 14.58 2.99 -16.26
N GLU A 98 14.13 2.89 -15.01
CA GLU A 98 14.86 2.21 -13.94
C GLU A 98 14.34 0.79 -13.66
N GLY A 99 13.12 0.50 -14.13
CA GLY A 99 12.46 -0.78 -13.89
C GLY A 99 11.72 -0.84 -12.56
N VAL A 100 11.12 -1.97 -12.29
CA VAL A 100 10.40 -2.27 -11.04
C VAL A 100 10.86 -3.63 -10.55
N HIS A 101 11.27 -3.71 -9.29
CA HIS A 101 11.80 -4.92 -8.69
C HIS A 101 10.81 -5.52 -7.69
N PRO A 102 10.17 -6.67 -8.02
CA PRO A 102 9.32 -7.37 -7.07
C PRO A 102 10.09 -7.73 -5.79
N VAL A 103 9.40 -7.68 -4.66
CA VAL A 103 9.90 -8.33 -3.44
C VAL A 103 10.01 -9.84 -3.71
N GLU A 104 11.10 -10.44 -3.28
CA GLU A 104 11.35 -11.88 -3.49
C GLU A 104 10.16 -12.72 -2.99
N GLY A 105 9.61 -13.56 -3.85
CA GLY A 105 8.48 -14.43 -3.56
C GLY A 105 7.12 -13.75 -3.55
N ALA A 106 7.01 -12.46 -3.91
CA ALA A 106 5.73 -11.73 -3.89
C ALA A 106 4.68 -12.33 -4.84
N GLU A 107 5.07 -12.61 -6.09
CA GLU A 107 4.16 -13.22 -7.09
C GLU A 107 3.70 -14.60 -6.63
N GLN A 108 4.64 -15.41 -6.11
CA GLN A 108 4.33 -16.72 -5.58
C GLN A 108 3.37 -16.61 -4.38
N ALA A 109 3.60 -15.68 -3.45
CA ALA A 109 2.72 -15.48 -2.30
C ALA A 109 1.30 -15.09 -2.72
N VAL A 110 1.14 -14.21 -3.72
CA VAL A 110 -0.18 -13.86 -4.28
C VAL A 110 -0.87 -15.10 -4.86
N THR A 111 -0.13 -15.90 -5.63
CA THR A 111 -0.64 -17.14 -6.24
C THR A 111 -1.08 -18.13 -5.15
N GLU A 112 -0.24 -18.35 -4.13
CA GLU A 112 -0.54 -19.29 -3.04
C GLU A 112 -1.71 -18.82 -2.16
N LEU A 113 -1.89 -17.52 -1.94
CA LEU A 113 -3.08 -16.99 -1.24
C LEU A 113 -4.35 -17.25 -2.05
N ARG A 114 -4.31 -17.10 -3.38
CA ARG A 114 -5.46 -17.43 -4.25
C ARG A 114 -5.74 -18.93 -4.29
N GLU A 115 -4.73 -19.76 -4.33
CA GLU A 115 -4.85 -21.22 -4.23
C GLU A 115 -5.43 -21.67 -2.87
N ALA A 116 -5.15 -20.92 -1.80
CA ALA A 116 -5.75 -21.11 -0.49
C ALA A 116 -7.22 -20.65 -0.40
N GLY A 117 -7.77 -20.10 -1.49
CA GLY A 117 -9.17 -19.68 -1.62
C GLY A 117 -9.44 -18.22 -1.30
N LEU A 118 -8.41 -17.41 -1.04
CA LEU A 118 -8.59 -15.98 -0.84
C LEU A 118 -8.69 -15.24 -2.17
N ARG A 119 -9.52 -14.19 -2.22
CA ARG A 119 -9.38 -13.14 -3.22
C ARG A 119 -8.14 -12.30 -2.88
N VAL A 120 -7.51 -11.71 -3.87
CA VAL A 120 -6.39 -10.79 -3.67
C VAL A 120 -6.69 -9.45 -4.30
N CYS A 121 -6.54 -8.38 -3.53
CA CYS A 121 -6.59 -6.99 -4.00
C CYS A 121 -5.22 -6.35 -3.81
N LEU A 122 -4.64 -5.81 -4.89
CA LEU A 122 -3.46 -4.96 -4.84
C LEU A 122 -3.87 -3.49 -4.74
N ALA A 123 -3.31 -2.72 -3.81
CA ALA A 123 -3.67 -1.33 -3.60
C ALA A 123 -2.45 -0.43 -3.50
N THR A 124 -2.54 0.77 -4.04
CA THR A 124 -1.45 1.75 -4.00
C THR A 124 -1.96 3.14 -3.63
N GLY A 125 -1.07 4.02 -3.19
CA GLY A 125 -1.34 5.46 -3.00
C GLY A 125 -1.13 6.29 -4.27
N TYR A 126 -0.72 5.68 -5.38
CA TYR A 126 -0.55 6.33 -6.67
C TYR A 126 -1.90 6.52 -7.38
N ASP A 127 -1.90 7.19 -8.53
CA ASP A 127 -3.09 7.30 -9.36
C ASP A 127 -3.33 6.04 -10.22
N ARG A 128 -4.47 6.00 -10.92
CA ARG A 128 -4.88 4.84 -11.73
C ARG A 128 -3.91 4.56 -12.88
N HIS A 129 -3.36 5.61 -13.52
CA HIS A 129 -2.43 5.43 -14.63
C HIS A 129 -1.13 4.78 -14.15
N SER A 130 -0.52 5.33 -13.10
CA SER A 130 0.70 4.78 -12.51
C SER A 130 0.52 3.36 -11.95
N LEU A 131 -0.67 3.06 -11.37
CA LEU A 131 -0.99 1.69 -10.94
C LEU A 131 -1.00 0.71 -12.13
N ASN A 132 -1.64 1.08 -13.24
CA ASN A 132 -1.68 0.23 -14.43
C ASN A 132 -0.28 0.04 -15.02
N THR A 133 0.52 1.11 -15.11
CA THR A 133 1.92 1.05 -15.54
C THR A 133 2.74 0.10 -14.66
N LEU A 134 2.57 0.16 -13.33
CA LEU A 134 3.23 -0.77 -12.41
C LEU A 134 2.85 -2.23 -12.68
N LEU A 135 1.56 -2.53 -12.81
CA LEU A 135 1.09 -3.89 -13.08
C LEU A 135 1.61 -4.44 -14.42
N GLU A 136 1.66 -3.60 -15.45
CA GLU A 136 2.24 -3.96 -16.75
C GLU A 136 3.74 -4.24 -16.65
N ARG A 137 4.49 -3.37 -15.94
CA ARG A 137 5.94 -3.51 -15.78
C ARG A 137 6.33 -4.73 -14.95
N LEU A 138 5.53 -5.07 -13.95
CA LEU A 138 5.70 -6.28 -13.16
C LEU A 138 5.24 -7.56 -13.90
N GLY A 139 4.52 -7.43 -15.02
CA GLY A 139 3.87 -8.57 -15.69
C GLY A 139 2.69 -9.13 -14.88
N TRP A 140 2.11 -8.35 -13.99
CA TRP A 140 1.09 -8.78 -13.02
C TRP A 140 -0.34 -8.43 -13.43
N THR A 141 -0.55 -8.07 -14.69
CA THR A 141 -1.91 -7.91 -15.23
C THR A 141 -2.68 -9.23 -15.11
N GLY A 142 -3.74 -9.24 -14.29
CA GLY A 142 -4.53 -10.44 -14.00
C GLY A 142 -3.98 -11.34 -12.88
N LEU A 143 -2.88 -11.00 -12.22
CA LEU A 143 -2.35 -11.74 -11.08
C LEU A 143 -3.28 -11.66 -9.86
N ALA A 144 -3.83 -10.48 -9.59
CA ALA A 144 -4.81 -10.24 -8.52
C ALA A 144 -6.24 -10.18 -9.05
N ASP A 145 -7.23 -10.41 -8.18
CA ASP A 145 -8.66 -10.34 -8.51
C ASP A 145 -9.14 -8.89 -8.65
N LEU A 146 -8.47 -7.95 -7.97
CA LEU A 146 -8.77 -6.52 -7.99
C LEU A 146 -7.50 -5.69 -7.83
N SER A 147 -7.48 -4.48 -8.39
CA SER A 147 -6.48 -3.47 -8.10
C SER A 147 -7.14 -2.12 -7.83
N LEU A 148 -6.73 -1.42 -6.76
CA LEU A 148 -7.33 -0.17 -6.32
C LEU A 148 -6.30 0.93 -6.09
N CYS A 149 -6.73 2.15 -6.38
CA CYS A 149 -6.06 3.38 -6.00
C CYS A 149 -7.05 4.36 -5.34
N PRO A 150 -6.60 5.48 -4.75
CA PRO A 150 -7.50 6.38 -4.02
C PRO A 150 -8.69 6.90 -4.84
N SER A 151 -8.50 7.16 -6.15
CA SER A 151 -9.58 7.65 -7.01
C SER A 151 -10.74 6.67 -7.21
N ASP A 152 -10.53 5.38 -6.97
CA ASP A 152 -11.59 4.37 -7.08
C ASP A 152 -12.48 4.28 -5.83
N ALA A 153 -11.99 4.81 -4.71
CA ALA A 153 -12.60 4.61 -3.40
C ALA A 153 -13.01 5.92 -2.68
N GLY A 154 -12.54 7.06 -3.17
CA GLY A 154 -12.77 8.37 -2.58
C GLY A 154 -11.59 8.89 -1.76
N ARG A 155 -11.15 8.19 -0.71
CA ARG A 155 -10.00 8.59 0.11
C ARG A 155 -8.93 7.52 0.15
N GLY A 156 -7.66 7.96 0.14
CA GLY A 156 -6.51 7.10 0.37
C GLY A 156 -6.30 6.74 1.85
N ARG A 157 -5.36 5.86 2.12
CA ARG A 157 -4.92 5.56 3.49
C ARG A 157 -4.49 6.82 4.25
N PRO A 158 -4.73 6.94 5.53
CA PRO A 158 -5.14 5.91 6.48
C PRO A 158 -6.66 5.70 6.60
N TRP A 159 -7.45 6.15 5.63
CA TRP A 159 -8.89 5.95 5.62
C TRP A 159 -9.23 4.52 5.17
N PRO A 160 -10.36 3.94 5.61
CA PRO A 160 -10.73 2.56 5.30
C PRO A 160 -11.32 2.39 3.89
N ASP A 161 -11.49 3.46 3.15
CA ASP A 161 -12.30 3.55 1.93
C ASP A 161 -11.89 2.49 0.89
N MET A 162 -10.59 2.34 0.60
CA MET A 162 -10.13 1.33 -0.36
C MET A 162 -10.38 -0.10 0.12
N VAL A 163 -10.21 -0.39 1.41
CA VAL A 163 -10.51 -1.71 1.97
C VAL A 163 -12.00 -2.03 1.85
N LEU A 164 -12.88 -1.07 2.21
CA LEU A 164 -14.32 -1.23 2.10
C LEU A 164 -14.78 -1.31 0.63
N THR A 165 -14.14 -0.58 -0.27
CA THR A 165 -14.40 -0.69 -1.71
C THR A 165 -14.04 -2.09 -2.23
N ALA A 166 -12.92 -2.68 -1.78
CA ALA A 166 -12.57 -4.04 -2.15
C ALA A 166 -13.59 -5.06 -1.65
N VAL A 167 -14.09 -4.90 -0.41
CA VAL A 167 -15.17 -5.75 0.16
C VAL A 167 -16.42 -5.69 -0.71
N LEU A 168 -16.85 -4.49 -1.10
CA LEU A 168 -18.04 -4.29 -1.94
C LEU A 168 -17.84 -4.82 -3.37
N ALA A 169 -16.71 -4.51 -3.98
CA ALA A 169 -16.41 -4.90 -5.36
C ALA A 169 -16.26 -6.42 -5.55
N LEU A 170 -15.81 -7.12 -4.51
CA LEU A 170 -15.64 -8.58 -4.50
C LEU A 170 -16.81 -9.34 -3.87
N ASP A 171 -17.90 -8.62 -3.54
CA ASP A 171 -19.14 -9.18 -2.94
C ASP A 171 -18.88 -9.97 -1.65
N LEU A 172 -18.04 -9.44 -0.75
CA LEU A 172 -17.76 -10.07 0.53
C LEU A 172 -18.78 -9.64 1.58
N GLY A 173 -19.29 -10.61 2.35
CA GLY A 173 -20.32 -10.33 3.35
C GLY A 173 -19.83 -9.71 4.66
N ASP A 174 -18.52 -9.74 4.95
CA ASP A 174 -17.99 -9.31 6.24
C ASP A 174 -16.54 -8.81 6.13
N VAL A 175 -16.32 -7.56 6.49
CA VAL A 175 -14.97 -6.95 6.54
C VAL A 175 -14.02 -7.65 7.52
N ARG A 176 -14.55 -8.35 8.52
CA ARG A 176 -13.76 -9.17 9.45
C ARG A 176 -13.09 -10.37 8.77
N ARG A 177 -13.44 -10.70 7.53
CA ARG A 177 -12.81 -11.73 6.71
C ARG A 177 -11.69 -11.17 5.82
N VAL A 178 -11.27 -9.93 6.09
CA VAL A 178 -10.19 -9.26 5.35
C VAL A 178 -8.90 -9.29 6.15
N MET A 179 -7.82 -9.69 5.49
CA MET A 179 -6.45 -9.47 5.92
C MET A 179 -5.90 -8.26 5.18
N VAL A 180 -5.53 -7.22 5.92
CA VAL A 180 -4.85 -6.03 5.35
C VAL A 180 -3.36 -6.14 5.62
N VAL A 181 -2.56 -5.95 4.59
CA VAL A 181 -1.10 -6.08 4.63
C VAL A 181 -0.44 -4.83 4.07
N GLY A 182 0.57 -4.33 4.77
CA GLY A 182 1.34 -3.19 4.29
C GLY A 182 2.58 -2.93 5.13
N ASP A 183 3.42 -2.02 4.68
CA ASP A 183 4.72 -1.69 5.27
C ASP A 183 4.69 -0.36 6.05
N THR A 184 3.55 0.37 6.05
CA THR A 184 3.43 1.67 6.72
C THR A 184 2.37 1.69 7.83
N ALA A 185 2.50 2.66 8.73
CA ALA A 185 1.47 2.93 9.73
C ALA A 185 0.12 3.32 9.09
N ALA A 186 0.14 3.90 7.89
CA ALA A 186 -1.08 4.26 7.16
C ALA A 186 -1.87 3.03 6.70
N ASP A 187 -1.19 1.94 6.30
CA ASP A 187 -1.81 0.66 5.96
C ASP A 187 -2.46 0.02 7.19
N VAL A 188 -1.70 -0.04 8.28
CA VAL A 188 -2.18 -0.57 9.56
C VAL A 188 -3.43 0.17 10.01
N GLN A 189 -3.41 1.50 9.98
CA GLN A 189 -4.55 2.33 10.36
C GLN A 189 -5.77 2.15 9.44
N ALA A 190 -5.56 1.98 8.14
CA ALA A 190 -6.64 1.71 7.19
C ALA A 190 -7.34 0.37 7.50
N GLY A 191 -6.56 -0.69 7.76
CA GLY A 191 -7.09 -2.00 8.13
C GLY A 191 -7.87 -1.97 9.45
N LEU A 192 -7.31 -1.34 10.49
CA LEU A 192 -7.97 -1.19 11.79
C LEU A 192 -9.27 -0.39 11.70
N ARG A 193 -9.27 0.72 10.96
CA ARG A 193 -10.46 1.56 10.76
C ARG A 193 -11.53 0.88 9.92
N ALA A 194 -11.15 0.00 9.01
CA ALA A 194 -12.10 -0.83 8.26
C ALA A 194 -12.76 -1.87 9.16
N GLY A 195 -12.15 -2.27 10.26
CA GLY A 195 -12.61 -3.36 11.11
C GLY A 195 -12.11 -4.73 10.66
N SER A 196 -11.02 -4.79 9.90
CA SER A 196 -10.41 -6.02 9.42
C SER A 196 -9.93 -6.89 10.58
N ALA A 197 -10.18 -8.21 10.53
CA ALA A 197 -9.76 -9.13 11.59
C ALA A 197 -8.26 -9.35 11.64
N ALA A 198 -7.59 -9.26 10.50
CA ALA A 198 -6.14 -9.43 10.40
C ALA A 198 -5.50 -8.17 9.80
N VAL A 199 -4.57 -7.55 10.52
CA VAL A 199 -3.75 -6.42 10.07
C VAL A 199 -2.30 -6.81 10.24
N VAL A 200 -1.60 -7.00 9.13
CA VAL A 200 -0.25 -7.54 9.07
C VAL A 200 0.71 -6.45 8.57
N GLY A 201 1.77 -6.24 9.32
CA GLY A 201 2.88 -5.42 8.86
C GLY A 201 3.96 -6.26 8.19
N VAL A 202 4.57 -5.78 7.10
CA VAL A 202 5.76 -6.37 6.48
C VAL A 202 6.97 -5.45 6.67
N ARG A 203 8.17 -6.04 6.79
CA ARG A 203 9.41 -5.30 7.07
C ARG A 203 10.22 -4.97 5.81
N THR A 204 9.68 -5.25 4.65
CA THR A 204 10.34 -5.02 3.35
C THR A 204 10.32 -3.56 2.89
N GLY A 205 9.55 -2.70 3.57
CA GLY A 205 9.34 -1.32 3.15
C GLY A 205 9.79 -0.28 4.18
N ALA A 206 9.00 0.78 4.34
CA ALA A 206 9.42 2.04 4.96
C ALA A 206 9.48 2.01 6.49
N HIS A 207 8.60 1.24 7.17
CA HIS A 207 8.53 1.25 8.63
C HIS A 207 9.10 -0.02 9.24
N ASP A 208 9.82 0.14 10.35
CA ASP A 208 10.32 -0.97 11.14
C ASP A 208 9.21 -1.68 11.94
N ALA A 209 9.55 -2.84 12.48
CA ALA A 209 8.60 -3.64 13.24
C ALA A 209 8.05 -2.93 14.49
N ALA A 210 8.83 -2.05 15.12
CA ALA A 210 8.39 -1.31 16.29
C ALA A 210 7.31 -0.28 15.91
N SER A 211 7.53 0.46 14.84
CA SER A 211 6.59 1.43 14.28
C SER A 211 5.28 0.77 13.83
N LEU A 212 5.36 -0.38 13.14
CA LEU A 212 4.18 -1.13 12.69
C LEU A 212 3.36 -1.66 13.88
N ARG A 213 4.02 -2.20 14.91
CA ARG A 213 3.33 -2.62 16.14
C ARG A 213 2.74 -1.45 16.91
N ALA A 214 3.45 -0.32 17.00
CA ALA A 214 2.93 0.89 17.63
C ALA A 214 1.71 1.46 16.91
N ALA A 215 1.64 1.31 15.57
CA ALA A 215 0.47 1.64 14.78
C ALA A 215 -0.73 0.70 15.02
N GLY A 216 -0.52 -0.48 15.61
CA GLY A 216 -1.55 -1.46 15.95
C GLY A 216 -1.59 -2.71 15.07
N ALA A 217 -0.53 -2.99 14.30
CA ALA A 217 -0.44 -4.24 13.54
C ALA A 217 -0.60 -5.46 14.47
N HIS A 218 -1.47 -6.39 14.10
CA HIS A 218 -1.73 -7.62 14.87
C HIS A 218 -0.54 -8.57 14.80
N VAL A 219 0.08 -8.65 13.62
CA VAL A 219 1.27 -9.47 13.33
C VAL A 219 2.24 -8.62 12.50
N VAL A 220 3.53 -8.83 12.69
CA VAL A 220 4.58 -8.27 11.82
C VAL A 220 5.45 -9.43 11.35
N VAL A 221 5.59 -9.57 10.04
CA VAL A 221 6.41 -10.59 9.36
C VAL A 221 7.55 -9.94 8.59
N ASP A 222 8.50 -10.74 8.16
CA ASP A 222 9.65 -10.22 7.43
C ASP A 222 9.30 -9.81 6.00
N SER A 223 8.43 -10.56 5.33
CA SER A 223 8.07 -10.35 3.92
C SER A 223 6.67 -10.84 3.60
N VAL A 224 6.12 -10.37 2.48
CA VAL A 224 4.88 -10.86 1.89
C VAL A 224 4.88 -12.38 1.66
N ARG A 225 6.05 -12.99 1.40
CA ARG A 225 6.21 -14.44 1.22
C ARG A 225 5.81 -15.27 2.45
N ASP A 226 5.74 -14.66 3.62
CA ASP A 226 5.38 -15.34 4.86
C ASP A 226 3.85 -15.45 5.05
N LEU A 227 3.06 -14.69 4.27
CA LEU A 227 1.60 -14.62 4.39
C LEU A 227 0.88 -15.95 4.17
N PRO A 228 1.23 -16.78 3.17
CA PRO A 228 0.57 -18.08 2.97
C PRO A 228 0.70 -18.98 4.19
N GLY A 229 1.81 -18.91 4.92
CA GLY A 229 2.01 -19.64 6.17
C GLY A 229 1.06 -19.21 7.30
N LEU A 230 0.71 -17.91 7.35
CA LEU A 230 -0.24 -17.38 8.33
C LEU A 230 -1.69 -17.83 8.07
N VAL A 231 -2.04 -18.03 6.81
CA VAL A 231 -3.40 -18.43 6.39
C VAL A 231 -3.59 -19.96 6.52
N ARG A 232 -2.54 -20.73 6.26
CA ARG A 232 -2.58 -22.21 6.29
C ARG A 232 -2.41 -22.83 7.67
N ALA A 233 -2.08 -22.05 8.69
CA ALA A 233 -1.90 -22.57 10.05
C ALA A 233 -3.18 -23.25 10.52
N PRO A 234 -3.16 -24.56 10.88
CA PRO A 234 -4.36 -25.26 11.29
C PRO A 234 -4.91 -24.63 12.57
N VAL A 235 -6.18 -24.23 12.53
CA VAL A 235 -6.91 -23.86 13.75
C VAL A 235 -7.01 -25.11 14.62
N PRO A 236 -6.54 -25.10 15.88
CA PRO A 236 -6.83 -26.21 16.80
C PRO A 236 -8.34 -26.37 16.91
N ARG A 237 -8.86 -27.49 16.44
CA ARG A 237 -10.28 -27.86 16.66
C ARG A 237 -10.42 -28.19 18.13
N TRP A 238 -10.97 -27.28 18.89
CA TRP A 238 -11.46 -27.62 20.22
C TRP A 238 -12.77 -28.40 20.06
N GLY A 239 -12.75 -29.69 20.42
CA GLY A 239 -13.93 -30.53 20.57
C GLY A 239 -14.74 -30.13 21.78
#